data_6d79a431716dedb1ce5c0233e403df87
#
_entry.id   6d79a431716dedb1ce5c0233e403df87
#
_cell.length_a   1.000
_cell.length_b   1.000
_cell.length_c   1.000
_cell.angle_alpha   90.00
_cell.angle_beta   90.00
_cell.angle_gamma   90.00
#
_symmetry.space_group_name_H-M   'P 1'
#
loop_
_entity.id
_entity.type
_entity.pdbx_description
1 polymer ?
#
loop_
_entity_poly.entity_id
_entity_poly.type
_entity_poly.pdbx_seq_one_letter_code
_entity_poly.pdbx_strand_id
1 'polypeptide(L)'
;MIRAVKKVYPLALDAAQRLEELDRELEKMELKKDRKAYTKAVEDALKEEITPMLWKMTRYEGRILIKLIDRETDHTVFGIVKDIRSGFTAGFYQALAKLFGANLKLEYDPEGEDAILELIVLYYKAGLL
;
A
#
# COMPACT_ATOMS: atom_id res chain seq x y z
N MET A 1 17.86 -2.90 -6.29
CA MET A 1 16.88 -1.86 -5.90
C MET A 1 16.17 -1.23 -7.09
N ILE A 2 16.87 -0.88 -8.15
CA ILE A 2 16.26 -0.28 -9.35
C ILE A 2 15.18 -1.18 -9.95
N ARG A 3 15.46 -2.47 -10.12
CA ARG A 3 14.47 -3.43 -10.63
C ARG A 3 13.23 -3.51 -9.74
N ALA A 4 13.44 -3.53 -8.43
CA ALA A 4 12.33 -3.61 -7.48
C ALA A 4 11.45 -2.35 -7.59
N VAL A 5 12.05 -1.16 -7.68
CA VAL A 5 11.29 0.08 -7.86
C VAL A 5 10.49 0.06 -9.16
N LYS A 6 11.10 -0.33 -10.27
CA LYS A 6 10.41 -0.43 -11.55
C LYS A 6 9.21 -1.38 -11.50
N LYS A 7 9.32 -2.44 -10.72
CA LYS A 7 8.27 -3.44 -10.57
C LYS A 7 7.15 -2.97 -9.65
N VAL A 8 7.49 -2.40 -8.48
CA VAL A 8 6.51 -2.14 -7.43
C VAL A 8 6.01 -0.70 -7.37
N TYR A 9 6.73 0.27 -7.94
CA TYR A 9 6.30 1.67 -7.90
C TYR A 9 4.93 1.89 -8.55
N PRO A 10 4.64 1.32 -9.75
CA PRO A 10 3.29 1.43 -10.32
C PRO A 10 2.21 0.84 -9.40
N LEU A 11 2.52 -0.23 -8.67
CA LEU A 11 1.59 -0.83 -7.71
C LEU A 11 1.36 0.10 -6.51
N ALA A 12 2.40 0.78 -6.04
CA ALA A 12 2.28 1.75 -4.96
C ALA A 12 1.42 2.95 -5.36
N LEU A 13 1.58 3.44 -6.58
CA LEU A 13 0.75 4.53 -7.11
C LEU A 13 -0.71 4.12 -7.22
N ASP A 14 -0.97 2.93 -7.71
CA ASP A 14 -2.33 2.39 -7.83
C ASP A 14 -2.97 2.23 -6.45
N ALA A 15 -2.23 1.68 -5.49
CA ALA A 15 -2.71 1.52 -4.13
C ALA A 15 -3.02 2.87 -3.47
N ALA A 16 -2.14 3.86 -3.64
CA ALA A 16 -2.35 5.20 -3.11
C ALA A 16 -3.60 5.85 -3.69
N GLN A 17 -3.81 5.72 -5.00
CA GLN A 17 -4.98 6.26 -5.66
C GLN A 17 -6.27 5.62 -5.15
N ARG A 18 -6.28 4.31 -4.98
CA ARG A 18 -7.44 3.58 -4.46
C ARG A 18 -7.78 3.97 -3.03
N LEU A 19 -6.75 4.20 -2.21
CA LEU A 19 -6.96 4.63 -0.83
C LEU A 19 -7.54 6.03 -0.75
N GLU A 20 -7.08 6.95 -1.61
CA GLU A 20 -7.65 8.29 -1.72
C GLU A 20 -9.11 8.25 -2.17
N GLU A 21 -9.43 7.42 -3.15
CA GLU A 21 -10.81 7.23 -3.63
C GLU A 21 -11.70 6.66 -2.51
N LEU A 22 -11.19 5.69 -1.76
CA LEU A 22 -11.91 5.11 -0.63
C LEU A 22 -12.24 6.18 0.41
N ASP A 23 -11.26 6.99 0.80
CA ASP A 23 -11.46 8.07 1.76
C ASP A 23 -12.51 9.07 1.28
N ARG A 24 -12.45 9.47 0.02
CA ARG A 24 -13.41 10.42 -0.56
C ARG A 24 -14.82 9.86 -0.56
N GLU A 25 -14.98 8.59 -0.93
CA GLU A 25 -16.31 7.97 -0.94
C GLU A 25 -16.85 7.77 0.47
N LEU A 26 -16.00 7.42 1.44
CA LEU A 26 -16.41 7.26 2.82
C LEU A 26 -16.87 8.58 3.44
N GLU A 27 -16.25 9.70 3.08
CA GLU A 27 -16.65 11.02 3.56
C GLU A 27 -18.07 11.40 3.13
N LYS A 28 -18.51 10.92 1.97
CA LYS A 28 -19.85 11.17 1.44
C LYS A 28 -20.93 10.30 2.10
N MET A 29 -20.52 9.27 2.82
CA MET A 29 -21.45 8.30 3.43
C MET A 29 -21.72 8.66 4.89
N GLU A 30 -22.98 8.89 5.23
CA GLU A 30 -23.36 9.21 6.61
C GLU A 30 -23.64 7.96 7.44
N LEU A 31 -24.19 6.92 6.82
CA LEU A 31 -24.56 5.71 7.53
C LEU A 31 -23.38 4.75 7.69
N LYS A 32 -23.15 4.34 8.94
CA LYS A 32 -22.08 3.39 9.28
C LYS A 32 -22.22 2.07 8.51
N LYS A 33 -23.45 1.62 8.29
CA LYS A 33 -23.77 0.41 7.53
C LYS A 33 -23.24 0.51 6.08
N ASP A 34 -23.46 1.64 5.42
CA ASP A 34 -23.05 1.86 4.05
C ASP A 34 -21.53 1.94 3.94
N ARG A 35 -20.89 2.61 4.89
CA ARG A 35 -19.43 2.70 4.95
C ARG A 35 -18.79 1.32 5.08
N LYS A 36 -19.37 0.48 5.93
CA LYS A 36 -18.88 -0.88 6.16
C LYS A 36 -19.01 -1.75 4.91
N ALA A 37 -20.16 -1.68 4.26
CA ALA A 37 -20.42 -2.43 3.03
C ALA A 37 -19.48 -2.00 1.90
N TYR A 38 -19.29 -0.69 1.72
CA TYR A 38 -18.39 -0.15 0.71
C TYR A 38 -16.93 -0.56 0.97
N THR A 39 -16.47 -0.43 2.21
CA THR A 39 -15.11 -0.81 2.57
C THR A 39 -14.87 -2.30 2.31
N LYS A 40 -15.84 -3.15 2.63
CA LYS A 40 -15.73 -4.58 2.36
C LYS A 40 -15.67 -4.90 0.87
N ALA A 41 -16.46 -4.21 0.06
CA ALA A 41 -16.44 -4.40 -1.39
C ALA A 41 -15.08 -4.01 -1.99
N VAL A 42 -14.50 -2.90 -1.52
CA VAL A 42 -13.16 -2.47 -1.95
C VAL A 42 -12.09 -3.47 -1.48
N GLU A 43 -12.20 -3.95 -0.24
CA GLU A 43 -11.29 -4.97 0.27
C GLU A 43 -11.31 -6.24 -0.58
N ASP A 44 -12.49 -6.74 -0.92
CA ASP A 44 -12.63 -7.95 -1.72
C ASP A 44 -12.04 -7.77 -3.12
N ALA A 45 -12.28 -6.61 -3.75
CA ALA A 45 -11.71 -6.29 -5.04
C ALA A 45 -10.18 -6.21 -4.99
N LEU A 46 -9.63 -5.57 -3.95
CA LEU A 46 -8.19 -5.50 -3.76
C LEU A 46 -7.56 -6.87 -3.54
N LYS A 47 -8.22 -7.74 -2.78
CA LYS A 47 -7.76 -9.11 -2.59
C LYS A 47 -7.63 -9.85 -3.91
N GLU A 48 -8.65 -9.79 -4.75
CA GLU A 48 -8.64 -10.49 -6.04
C GLU A 48 -7.55 -9.99 -6.97
N GLU A 49 -7.32 -8.67 -7.00
CA GLU A 49 -6.35 -8.08 -7.91
C GLU A 49 -4.91 -8.16 -7.41
N ILE A 50 -4.71 -7.95 -6.12
CA ILE A 50 -3.37 -7.78 -5.56
C ILE A 50 -2.77 -9.10 -5.08
N THR A 51 -3.58 -10.00 -4.54
CA THR A 51 -3.06 -11.26 -3.98
C THR A 51 -2.20 -12.06 -4.97
N PRO A 52 -2.59 -12.25 -6.25
CA PRO A 52 -1.72 -12.94 -7.19
C PRO A 52 -0.39 -12.23 -7.43
N MET A 53 -0.37 -10.91 -7.42
CA MET A 53 0.85 -10.13 -7.57
C MET A 53 1.76 -10.26 -6.36
N LEU A 54 1.18 -10.22 -5.16
CA LEU A 54 1.92 -10.36 -3.91
C LEU A 54 2.63 -11.71 -3.80
N TRP A 55 2.00 -12.78 -4.27
CA TRP A 55 2.60 -14.11 -4.26
C TRP A 55 3.81 -14.22 -5.17
N LYS A 56 3.95 -13.34 -6.16
CA LYS A 56 5.08 -13.30 -7.09
C LYS A 56 6.20 -12.36 -6.63
N MET A 57 6.02 -11.66 -5.53
CA MET A 57 7.01 -10.74 -4.99
C MET A 57 7.96 -11.43 -4.02
N THR A 58 9.22 -10.98 -4.05
CA THR A 58 10.16 -11.32 -2.99
C THR A 58 9.86 -10.48 -1.76
N ARG A 59 10.39 -10.89 -0.60
CA ARG A 59 10.27 -10.09 0.63
C ARG A 59 10.90 -8.72 0.50
N TYR A 60 11.99 -8.64 -0.23
CA TYR A 60 12.69 -7.38 -0.52
C TYR A 60 11.78 -6.43 -1.31
N GLU A 61 11.17 -6.93 -2.38
CA GLU A 61 10.22 -6.16 -3.19
C GLU A 61 9.02 -5.71 -2.37
N GLY A 62 8.50 -6.57 -1.50
CA GLY A 62 7.41 -6.25 -0.59
C GLY A 62 7.76 -5.13 0.38
N ARG A 63 8.97 -5.13 0.93
CA ARG A 63 9.44 -4.05 1.80
C ARG A 63 9.50 -2.72 1.08
N ILE A 64 10.01 -2.72 -0.15
CA ILE A 64 10.08 -1.51 -0.96
C ILE A 64 8.67 -1.02 -1.28
N LEU A 65 7.75 -1.91 -1.61
CA LEU A 65 6.36 -1.57 -1.85
C LEU A 65 5.73 -0.87 -0.64
N ILE A 66 5.93 -1.42 0.56
CA ILE A 66 5.40 -0.83 1.79
C ILE A 66 5.96 0.59 2.01
N LYS A 67 7.25 0.78 1.82
CA LYS A 67 7.89 2.08 1.96
C LYS A 67 7.38 3.08 0.91
N LEU A 68 7.17 2.63 -0.32
CA LEU A 68 6.65 3.50 -1.37
C LEU A 68 5.18 3.88 -1.16
N ILE A 69 4.37 2.99 -0.58
CA ILE A 69 3.01 3.33 -0.19
C ILE A 69 3.02 4.43 0.87
N ASP A 70 3.88 4.33 1.88
CA ASP A 70 4.04 5.38 2.88
C ASP A 70 4.45 6.70 2.22
N ARG A 71 5.43 6.65 1.32
CA ARG A 71 5.88 7.83 0.58
C ARG A 71 4.74 8.53 -0.18
N GLU A 72 3.89 7.77 -0.85
CA GLU A 72 2.84 8.33 -1.71
C GLU A 72 1.58 8.73 -0.92
N THR A 73 1.35 8.16 0.25
CA THR A 73 0.14 8.42 1.05
C THR A 73 0.41 9.22 2.32
N ASP A 74 1.68 9.37 2.73
CA ASP A 74 2.09 9.90 4.03
C ASP A 74 1.55 9.09 5.21
N HIS A 75 1.19 7.82 4.98
CA HIS A 75 0.68 6.91 6.00
C HIS A 75 1.33 5.55 5.86
N THR A 76 1.79 4.97 6.98
CA THR A 76 2.27 3.58 6.96
C THR A 76 1.12 2.65 6.60
N VAL A 77 1.46 1.49 6.02
CA VAL A 77 0.44 0.47 5.71
C VAL A 77 -0.30 0.07 6.99
N PHE A 78 0.41 -0.01 8.11
CA PHE A 78 -0.23 -0.29 9.40
C PHE A 78 -1.27 0.78 9.77
N GLY A 79 -0.92 2.07 9.61
CA GLY A 79 -1.83 3.18 9.87
C GLY A 79 -3.08 3.14 8.99
N ILE A 80 -2.88 2.87 7.70
CA ILE A 80 -3.98 2.76 6.74
C ILE A 80 -4.92 1.64 7.13
N VAL A 81 -4.41 0.45 7.40
CA VAL A 81 -5.21 -0.71 7.78
C VAL A 81 -5.94 -0.45 9.10
N LYS A 82 -5.27 0.21 10.05
CA LYS A 82 -5.89 0.57 11.33
C LYS A 82 -7.08 1.52 11.15
N ASP A 83 -6.94 2.52 10.28
CA ASP A 83 -7.98 3.52 10.05
C ASP A 83 -9.19 2.92 9.30
N ILE A 84 -8.96 1.94 8.42
CA ILE A 84 -10.00 1.32 7.60
C ILE A 84 -10.43 -0.04 8.16
N ARG A 85 -9.86 -0.46 9.29
CA ARG A 85 -10.02 -1.82 9.84
C ARG A 85 -11.45 -2.27 10.08
N SER A 86 -12.40 -1.36 10.13
CA SER A 86 -13.81 -1.73 10.28
C SER A 86 -14.32 -2.55 9.09
N GLY A 87 -13.59 -2.52 7.96
CA GLY A 87 -13.88 -3.31 6.78
C GLY A 87 -12.86 -4.41 6.49
N PHE A 88 -11.66 -4.33 7.08
CA PHE A 88 -10.62 -5.33 6.83
C PHE A 88 -10.76 -6.49 7.80
N THR A 89 -10.76 -7.71 7.27
CA THR A 89 -10.79 -8.91 8.09
C THR A 89 -9.42 -9.18 8.71
N ALA A 90 -9.40 -9.81 9.89
CA ALA A 90 -8.15 -10.24 10.52
C ALA A 90 -7.34 -11.14 9.59
N GLY A 91 -8.00 -11.97 8.79
CA GLY A 91 -7.34 -12.85 7.83
C GLY A 91 -6.57 -12.10 6.75
N PHE A 92 -7.13 -11.00 6.24
CA PHE A 92 -6.44 -10.17 5.25
C PHE A 92 -5.20 -9.50 5.85
N TYR A 93 -5.33 -8.94 7.05
CA TYR A 93 -4.20 -8.34 7.77
C TYR A 93 -3.09 -9.36 8.03
N GLN A 94 -3.45 -10.56 8.47
CA GLN A 94 -2.50 -11.63 8.72
C GLN A 94 -1.80 -12.08 7.44
N ALA A 95 -2.53 -12.16 6.32
CA ALA A 95 -1.96 -12.51 5.03
C ALA A 95 -0.91 -11.48 4.58
N LEU A 96 -1.21 -10.19 4.72
CA LEU A 96 -0.26 -9.12 4.42
C LEU A 96 0.99 -9.22 5.30
N ALA A 97 0.80 -9.39 6.61
CA ALA A 97 1.91 -9.51 7.55
C ALA A 97 2.79 -10.72 7.24
N LYS A 98 2.18 -11.84 6.89
CA LYS A 98 2.90 -13.07 6.55
C LYS A 98 3.70 -12.94 5.26
N LEU A 99 3.11 -12.30 4.23
CA LEU A 99 3.76 -12.09 2.94
C LEU A 99 4.98 -11.17 3.02
N PHE A 100 4.89 -10.11 3.82
CA PHE A 100 5.93 -9.08 3.87
C PHE A 100 6.89 -9.21 5.05
N GLY A 101 6.84 -10.34 5.78
CA GLY A 101 7.72 -10.53 6.93
C GLY A 101 7.39 -9.61 8.09
N ALA A 102 6.17 -9.16 8.14
CA ALA A 102 5.48 -8.63 9.30
C ALA A 102 5.82 -7.22 9.79
N ASN A 103 6.50 -6.36 9.04
CA ASN A 103 6.65 -5.00 9.55
C ASN A 103 5.88 -4.00 8.70
N LEU A 104 4.55 -3.97 8.90
CA LEU A 104 3.67 -3.00 8.25
C LEU A 104 3.83 -1.58 8.82
N LYS A 105 4.64 -1.42 9.87
CA LYS A 105 4.96 -0.13 10.50
C LYS A 105 6.18 0.55 9.89
N LEU A 106 6.76 -0.02 8.82
CA LEU A 106 7.90 0.59 8.16
C LEU A 106 7.55 1.99 7.67
N GLU A 107 8.38 2.95 8.07
CA GLU A 107 8.24 4.33 7.66
C GLU A 107 9.24 4.67 6.58
N TYR A 108 8.83 5.56 5.67
CA TYR A 108 9.71 6.07 4.63
C TYR A 108 10.57 7.20 5.17
N ASP A 109 11.88 7.07 5.03
CA ASP A 109 12.85 8.07 5.53
C ASP A 109 13.73 8.55 4.36
N PRO A 110 13.28 9.54 3.60
CA PRO A 110 13.99 9.99 2.40
C PRO A 110 15.31 10.69 2.68
N GLU A 111 15.51 11.17 3.89
CA GLU A 111 16.77 11.86 4.27
C GLU A 111 17.75 10.93 4.99
N GLY A 112 17.30 9.75 5.40
CA GLY A 112 18.10 8.79 6.14
C GLY A 112 18.24 7.46 5.44
N GLU A 113 17.60 6.43 5.99
CA GLU A 113 17.70 5.06 5.51
C GLU A 113 17.30 4.88 4.05
N ASP A 114 16.33 5.64 3.58
CA ASP A 114 15.77 5.50 2.25
C ASP A 114 16.24 6.57 1.27
N ALA A 115 17.36 7.23 1.53
CA ALA A 115 17.90 8.28 0.66
C ALA A 115 18.19 7.75 -0.75
N ILE A 116 18.74 6.55 -0.87
CA ILE A 116 19.03 5.94 -2.17
C ILE A 116 17.74 5.56 -2.87
N LEU A 117 16.76 5.04 -2.14
CA LEU A 117 15.45 4.70 -2.69
C LEU A 117 14.77 5.96 -3.24
N GLU A 118 14.80 7.07 -2.51
CA GLU A 118 14.24 8.35 -2.97
C GLU A 118 14.91 8.82 -4.26
N LEU A 119 16.23 8.71 -4.36
CA LEU A 119 16.95 9.07 -5.57
C LEU A 119 16.50 8.22 -6.76
N ILE A 120 16.32 6.92 -6.58
CA ILE A 120 15.85 6.02 -7.63
C ILE A 120 14.43 6.39 -8.06
N VAL A 121 13.55 6.71 -7.12
CA VAL A 121 12.17 7.13 -7.42
C VAL A 121 12.18 8.41 -8.25
N LEU A 122 13.01 9.39 -7.89
CA LEU A 122 13.13 10.63 -8.64
C LEU A 122 13.62 10.39 -10.07
N TYR A 123 14.58 9.51 -10.26
CA TYR A 123 15.05 9.14 -11.60
C TYR A 123 13.95 8.41 -12.39
N TYR A 124 13.21 7.54 -11.75
CA TYR A 124 12.10 6.84 -12.38
C TYR A 124 11.03 7.83 -12.87
N LYS A 125 10.65 8.79 -12.02
CA LYS A 125 9.64 9.81 -12.36
C LYS A 125 10.12 10.73 -13.47
N ALA A 126 11.43 10.97 -13.56
CA ALA A 126 12.03 11.78 -14.62
C ALA A 126 12.22 11.02 -15.94
N GLY A 127 11.89 9.73 -15.97
CA GLY A 127 12.04 8.91 -17.17
C GLY A 127 13.49 8.50 -17.48
N LEU A 128 14.36 8.54 -16.47
CA LEU A 128 15.80 8.26 -16.64
C LEU A 128 16.17 6.78 -16.40
N LEU A 129 15.20 5.96 -16.06
CA LEU A 129 15.44 4.53 -15.83
C LEU A 129 14.77 3.63 -16.84
#